data_97bde8b3e28e85ca8ca23ce23b664b61
#
_entry.id   97bde8b3e28e85ca8ca23ce23b664b61
#
_cell.length_a   1.000
_cell.length_b   1.000
_cell.length_c   1.000
_cell.angle_alpha   90.00
_cell.angle_beta   90.00
_cell.angle_gamma   90.00
#
_symmetry.space_group_name_H-M   'P 1'
#
loop_
_entity.id
_entity.type
_entity.pdbx_description
1 polymer ?
#
loop_
_entity_poly.entity_id
_entity_poly.type
_entity_poly.pdbx_seq_one_letter_code
_entity_poly.pdbx_strand_id
1 'polypeptide(L)'
;MLERLIKTYMGTRQPVYSICWQGGEPALMGTNFFLKVIELQKKHGTAKARINNSVQTNATLITERMAQLFARYKFLVGCSLDGPEKIHNKYRVTTKGNGTHKEAIKGIEILKRYNVQFNILTLVSQANVDNAHEIYHYLKNMGFYFHQYIPCVEFDKNKNLLPFSIKAEQWGRFMCNLFDSWYPNDIFSVSVRNFDSILSKKIDGINDICVMGKNCCQYFVVEYNGDIYPCDFFVEKQLKLGNIMETSWEEMLDSPAYHKFGAQKKLWNEKCSTCDHLELCAGDCLKNRMYAQNPPQNISSLCPGLKFFFNQTKDRYEILCEKIQNQRKKEQ
;
A
#
# COMPACT_ATOMS: atom_id res chain seq x y z
N MET A 1 -17.05 -18.10 -9.26
CA MET A 1 -16.61 -17.17 -8.22
C MET A 1 -16.49 -15.73 -8.74
N LEU A 2 -15.67 -15.39 -9.76
CA LEU A 2 -15.47 -14.00 -10.23
C LEU A 2 -16.77 -13.26 -10.58
N GLU A 3 -17.68 -13.88 -11.32
CA GLU A 3 -18.96 -13.25 -11.64
C GLU A 3 -19.83 -13.00 -10.40
N ARG A 4 -19.84 -13.93 -9.45
CA ARG A 4 -20.56 -13.74 -8.20
C ARG A 4 -19.97 -12.58 -7.39
N LEU A 5 -18.64 -12.53 -7.24
CA LEU A 5 -17.92 -11.42 -6.58
C LEU A 5 -18.36 -10.07 -7.16
N ILE A 6 -18.23 -9.91 -8.48
CA ILE A 6 -18.54 -8.64 -9.14
C ILE A 6 -20.05 -8.33 -9.05
N LYS A 7 -20.91 -9.32 -9.33
CA LYS A 7 -22.38 -9.15 -9.27
C LYS A 7 -22.85 -8.71 -7.88
N THR A 8 -22.41 -9.40 -6.83
CA THR A 8 -22.85 -9.09 -5.46
C THR A 8 -22.27 -7.76 -4.98
N TYR A 9 -20.98 -7.46 -5.29
CA TYR A 9 -20.37 -6.18 -4.93
C TYR A 9 -21.07 -5.01 -5.66
N MET A 10 -21.30 -5.11 -6.96
CA MET A 10 -22.06 -4.08 -7.70
C MET A 10 -23.49 -3.93 -7.16
N GLY A 11 -24.07 -4.99 -6.62
CA GLY A 11 -25.39 -4.99 -5.98
C GLY A 11 -25.50 -4.14 -4.72
N THR A 12 -24.38 -3.83 -4.05
CA THR A 12 -24.37 -2.98 -2.85
C THR A 12 -24.69 -1.50 -3.13
N ARG A 13 -24.81 -1.10 -4.39
CA ARG A 13 -25.21 0.24 -4.86
C ARG A 13 -24.36 1.39 -4.30
N GLN A 14 -23.06 1.18 -4.21
CA GLN A 14 -22.10 2.22 -3.81
C GLN A 14 -21.94 3.27 -4.92
N PRO A 15 -21.67 4.56 -4.56
CA PRO A 15 -21.34 5.59 -5.55
C PRO A 15 -19.99 5.34 -6.23
N VAL A 16 -19.06 4.68 -5.54
CA VAL A 16 -17.73 4.32 -6.02
C VAL A 16 -17.40 2.89 -5.59
N TYR A 17 -16.99 2.09 -6.54
CA TYR A 17 -16.49 0.73 -6.30
C TYR A 17 -14.98 0.72 -6.50
N SER A 18 -14.25 0.19 -5.55
CA SER A 18 -12.79 0.06 -5.64
C SER A 18 -12.39 -1.40 -5.51
N ILE A 19 -11.68 -1.91 -6.51
CA ILE A 19 -11.18 -3.28 -6.53
C ILE A 19 -9.68 -3.25 -6.79
N CYS A 20 -8.89 -3.82 -5.87
CA CYS A 20 -7.46 -4.00 -6.03
C CYS A 20 -7.16 -5.47 -6.34
N TRP A 21 -6.58 -5.72 -7.50
CA TRP A 21 -6.13 -7.04 -7.92
C TRP A 21 -4.69 -7.23 -7.45
N GLN A 22 -4.51 -8.03 -6.41
CA GLN A 22 -3.20 -8.33 -5.83
C GLN A 22 -3.15 -9.77 -5.30
N GLY A 23 -2.00 -10.20 -4.80
CA GLY A 23 -1.75 -11.54 -4.31
C GLY A 23 -1.13 -12.43 -5.38
N GLY A 24 -0.06 -13.15 -5.06
CA GLY A 24 0.76 -13.80 -6.05
C GLY A 24 1.24 -12.78 -7.11
N GLU A 25 1.03 -13.09 -8.39
CA GLU A 25 1.27 -12.15 -9.49
C GLU A 25 0.02 -12.06 -10.38
N PRO A 26 -0.77 -10.98 -10.30
CA PRO A 26 -2.02 -10.86 -11.06
C PRO A 26 -1.84 -10.89 -12.58
N ALA A 27 -0.68 -10.44 -13.10
CA ALA A 27 -0.41 -10.44 -14.52
C ALA A 27 -0.34 -11.87 -15.12
N LEU A 28 -0.12 -12.91 -14.31
CA LEU A 28 -0.22 -14.32 -14.72
C LEU A 28 -1.61 -14.69 -15.24
N MET A 29 -2.65 -14.00 -14.79
CA MET A 29 -4.01 -14.23 -15.25
C MET A 29 -4.22 -13.81 -16.71
N GLY A 30 -3.30 -13.01 -17.25
CA GLY A 30 -3.31 -12.52 -18.64
C GLY A 30 -4.41 -11.49 -18.92
N THR A 31 -4.34 -10.88 -20.10
CA THR A 31 -5.26 -9.80 -20.51
C THR A 31 -6.72 -10.24 -20.57
N ASN A 32 -6.99 -11.50 -20.93
CA ASN A 32 -8.36 -12.00 -21.05
C ASN A 32 -9.10 -12.04 -19.72
N PHE A 33 -8.39 -12.27 -18.62
CA PHE A 33 -8.98 -12.17 -17.27
C PHE A 33 -9.49 -10.75 -16.99
N PHE A 34 -8.67 -9.74 -17.22
CA PHE A 34 -9.07 -8.34 -17.00
C PHE A 34 -10.16 -7.88 -17.97
N LEU A 35 -10.17 -8.39 -19.22
CA LEU A 35 -11.31 -8.18 -20.14
C LEU A 35 -12.60 -8.75 -19.54
N LYS A 36 -12.56 -9.96 -18.98
CA LYS A 36 -13.72 -10.57 -18.33
C LYS A 36 -14.18 -9.80 -17.10
N VAL A 37 -13.24 -9.27 -16.30
CA VAL A 37 -13.56 -8.36 -15.19
C VAL A 37 -14.37 -7.16 -15.68
N ILE A 38 -13.88 -6.48 -16.71
CA ILE A 38 -14.56 -5.30 -17.28
C ILE A 38 -15.94 -5.65 -17.85
N GLU A 39 -16.04 -6.78 -18.56
CA GLU A 39 -17.34 -7.27 -19.08
C GLU A 39 -18.35 -7.46 -17.95
N LEU A 40 -17.95 -8.13 -16.87
CA LEU A 40 -18.81 -8.38 -15.72
C LEU A 40 -19.17 -7.09 -14.96
N GLN A 41 -18.23 -6.17 -14.83
CA GLN A 41 -18.48 -4.85 -14.24
C GLN A 41 -19.50 -4.05 -15.05
N LYS A 42 -19.44 -4.10 -16.39
CA LYS A 42 -20.43 -3.49 -17.28
C LYS A 42 -21.78 -4.17 -17.19
N LYS A 43 -21.80 -5.50 -17.10
CA LYS A 43 -23.03 -6.31 -17.03
C LYS A 43 -23.82 -6.04 -15.74
N HIS A 44 -23.11 -5.91 -14.62
CA HIS A 44 -23.74 -5.85 -13.29
C HIS A 44 -23.70 -4.45 -12.64
N GLY A 45 -22.89 -3.53 -13.17
CA GLY A 45 -22.81 -2.15 -12.68
C GLY A 45 -23.97 -1.28 -13.17
N THR A 46 -24.19 -0.16 -12.49
CA THR A 46 -25.15 0.87 -12.93
C THR A 46 -24.44 1.91 -13.80
N ALA A 47 -25.19 2.59 -14.69
CA ALA A 47 -24.65 3.61 -15.59
C ALA A 47 -23.96 4.80 -14.89
N LYS A 48 -24.25 5.04 -13.61
CA LYS A 48 -23.69 6.14 -12.81
C LYS A 48 -22.54 5.68 -11.88
N ALA A 49 -22.30 4.38 -11.76
CA ALA A 49 -21.28 3.85 -10.86
C ALA A 49 -19.85 4.17 -11.35
N ARG A 50 -19.04 4.75 -10.49
CA ARG A 50 -17.60 4.90 -10.73
C ARG A 50 -16.91 3.63 -10.27
N ILE A 51 -16.11 3.02 -11.13
CA ILE A 51 -15.37 1.79 -10.83
C ILE A 51 -13.88 2.07 -10.95
N ASN A 52 -13.18 1.97 -9.83
CA ASN A 52 -11.73 2.11 -9.74
C ASN A 52 -11.12 0.72 -9.67
N ASN A 53 -10.39 0.34 -10.70
CA ASN A 53 -9.57 -0.87 -10.69
C ASN A 53 -8.11 -0.52 -10.46
N SER A 54 -7.45 -1.24 -9.58
CA SER A 54 -6.01 -1.20 -9.44
C SER A 54 -5.40 -2.60 -9.51
N VAL A 55 -4.15 -2.67 -9.95
CA VAL A 55 -3.38 -3.93 -10.04
C VAL A 55 -2.04 -3.69 -9.36
N GLN A 56 -1.66 -4.57 -8.44
CA GLN A 56 -0.32 -4.59 -7.88
C GLN A 56 0.47 -5.74 -8.50
N THR A 57 1.56 -5.44 -9.19
CA THR A 57 2.32 -6.40 -10.00
C THR A 57 3.83 -6.20 -9.84
N ASN A 58 4.59 -7.29 -10.04
CA ASN A 58 6.05 -7.20 -10.21
C ASN A 58 6.47 -6.62 -11.58
N ALA A 59 5.50 -6.26 -12.43
CA ALA A 59 5.64 -5.67 -13.75
C ALA A 59 6.37 -6.53 -14.81
N THR A 60 6.86 -7.73 -14.48
CA THR A 60 7.67 -8.55 -15.41
C THR A 60 6.87 -9.13 -16.58
N LEU A 61 5.54 -9.23 -16.44
CA LEU A 61 4.64 -9.84 -17.42
C LEU A 61 3.72 -8.83 -18.13
N ILE A 62 3.96 -7.55 -17.95
CA ILE A 62 3.15 -6.51 -18.61
C ILE A 62 3.39 -6.55 -20.14
N THR A 63 2.31 -6.73 -20.89
CA THR A 63 2.30 -6.70 -22.35
C THR A 63 1.67 -5.43 -22.86
N GLU A 64 1.93 -5.07 -24.13
CA GLU A 64 1.30 -3.91 -24.78
C GLU A 64 -0.23 -4.02 -24.78
N ARG A 65 -0.77 -5.22 -25.07
CA ARG A 65 -2.22 -5.47 -25.04
C ARG A 65 -2.81 -5.24 -23.64
N MET A 66 -2.08 -5.62 -22.59
CA MET A 66 -2.51 -5.38 -21.21
C MET A 66 -2.46 -3.88 -20.87
N ALA A 67 -1.38 -3.19 -21.27
CA ALA A 67 -1.24 -1.74 -21.06
C ALA A 67 -2.33 -0.95 -21.81
N GLN A 68 -2.67 -1.31 -23.03
CA GLN A 68 -3.78 -0.71 -23.79
C GLN A 68 -5.11 -0.86 -23.05
N LEU A 69 -5.36 -2.06 -22.49
CA LEU A 69 -6.55 -2.30 -21.67
C LEU A 69 -6.56 -1.42 -20.43
N PHE A 70 -5.46 -1.38 -19.70
CA PHE A 70 -5.34 -0.60 -18.46
C PHE A 70 -5.48 0.90 -18.72
N ALA A 71 -4.88 1.42 -19.80
CA ALA A 71 -5.06 2.82 -20.22
C ALA A 71 -6.54 3.12 -20.55
N ARG A 72 -7.17 2.28 -21.37
CA ARG A 72 -8.57 2.45 -21.80
C ARG A 72 -9.56 2.50 -20.62
N TYR A 73 -9.34 1.67 -19.62
CA TYR A 73 -10.23 1.55 -18.45
C TYR A 73 -9.68 2.20 -17.18
N LYS A 74 -8.64 3.04 -17.32
CA LYS A 74 -8.05 3.87 -16.25
C LYS A 74 -7.68 3.05 -15.01
N PHE A 75 -7.04 1.90 -15.22
CA PHE A 75 -6.46 1.15 -14.10
C PHE A 75 -5.30 1.94 -13.50
N LEU A 76 -5.19 1.89 -12.16
CA LEU A 76 -3.98 2.30 -11.46
C LEU A 76 -3.08 1.06 -11.28
N VAL A 77 -1.81 1.15 -11.67
CA VAL A 77 -0.89 0.01 -11.58
C VAL A 77 0.21 0.30 -10.56
N GLY A 78 0.24 -0.48 -9.49
CA GLY A 78 1.34 -0.47 -8.53
C GLY A 78 2.45 -1.42 -9.00
N CYS A 79 3.60 -0.86 -9.38
CA CYS A 79 4.74 -1.63 -9.89
C CYS A 79 5.79 -1.84 -8.80
N SER A 80 6.13 -3.09 -8.52
CA SER A 80 7.17 -3.41 -7.55
C SER A 80 8.57 -3.17 -8.14
N LEU A 81 9.31 -2.21 -7.58
CA LEU A 81 10.69 -1.91 -7.96
C LEU A 81 11.48 -1.44 -6.73
N ASP A 82 12.50 -2.20 -6.32
CA ASP A 82 13.19 -1.96 -5.06
C ASP A 82 14.45 -1.07 -5.20
N GLY A 83 14.70 -0.52 -6.39
CA GLY A 83 15.83 0.36 -6.71
C GLY A 83 16.61 -0.09 -7.95
N PRO A 84 17.89 0.33 -8.12
CA PRO A 84 18.77 -0.11 -9.19
C PRO A 84 18.94 -1.62 -9.29
N GLU A 85 19.39 -2.11 -10.44
CA GLU A 85 19.49 -3.55 -10.77
C GLU A 85 20.13 -4.39 -9.67
N LYS A 86 21.27 -3.95 -9.14
CA LYS A 86 22.02 -4.67 -8.09
C LYS A 86 21.21 -4.82 -6.80
N ILE A 87 20.46 -3.80 -6.45
CA ILE A 87 19.61 -3.78 -5.24
C ILE A 87 18.37 -4.65 -5.47
N HIS A 88 17.64 -4.38 -6.55
CA HIS A 88 16.41 -5.09 -6.88
C HIS A 88 16.62 -6.60 -6.99
N ASN A 89 17.65 -7.01 -7.71
CA ASN A 89 17.95 -8.41 -7.99
C ASN A 89 18.44 -9.21 -6.77
N LYS A 90 18.67 -8.56 -5.62
CA LYS A 90 19.08 -9.28 -4.40
C LYS A 90 17.97 -10.20 -3.87
N TYR A 91 16.71 -9.76 -3.96
CA TYR A 91 15.57 -10.53 -3.48
C TYR A 91 14.48 -10.78 -4.54
N ARG A 92 14.45 -9.97 -5.62
CA ARG A 92 13.49 -10.17 -6.70
C ARG A 92 14.14 -10.96 -7.82
N VAL A 93 13.94 -12.26 -7.70
CA VAL A 93 14.52 -13.25 -8.63
C VAL A 93 13.43 -14.17 -9.19
N THR A 94 13.70 -14.74 -10.35
CA THR A 94 12.89 -15.82 -10.91
C THR A 94 13.03 -17.10 -10.10
N THR A 95 12.20 -18.11 -10.36
CA THR A 95 12.32 -19.45 -9.77
C THR A 95 13.66 -20.12 -10.09
N LYS A 96 14.38 -19.63 -11.12
CA LYS A 96 15.72 -20.10 -11.50
C LYS A 96 16.85 -19.26 -10.87
N GLY A 97 16.53 -18.29 -10.01
CA GLY A 97 17.51 -17.43 -9.34
C GLY A 97 18.02 -16.24 -10.17
N ASN A 98 17.51 -16.02 -11.37
CA ASN A 98 17.89 -14.85 -12.20
C ASN A 98 17.19 -13.60 -11.70
N GLY A 99 17.90 -12.45 -11.68
CA GLY A 99 17.30 -11.15 -11.34
C GLY A 99 16.20 -10.75 -12.32
N THR A 100 15.23 -9.96 -11.85
CA THR A 100 14.02 -9.58 -12.62
C THR A 100 13.95 -8.07 -12.93
N HIS A 101 14.99 -7.31 -12.60
CA HIS A 101 14.98 -5.85 -12.76
C HIS A 101 14.73 -5.41 -14.21
N LYS A 102 15.41 -6.03 -15.20
CA LYS A 102 15.28 -5.66 -16.61
C LYS A 102 13.86 -5.89 -17.13
N GLU A 103 13.26 -7.00 -16.76
CA GLU A 103 11.89 -7.35 -17.11
C GLU A 103 10.89 -6.38 -16.45
N ALA A 104 11.10 -6.04 -15.19
CA ALA A 104 10.26 -5.07 -14.47
C ALA A 104 10.34 -3.68 -15.13
N ILE A 105 11.53 -3.16 -15.43
CA ILE A 105 11.71 -1.89 -16.15
C ILE A 105 11.04 -1.92 -17.50
N LYS A 106 11.23 -3.00 -18.28
CA LYS A 106 10.55 -3.15 -19.59
C LYS A 106 9.03 -3.06 -19.45
N GLY A 107 8.45 -3.72 -18.45
CA GLY A 107 7.01 -3.66 -18.19
C GLY A 107 6.54 -2.26 -17.80
N ILE A 108 7.28 -1.55 -16.95
CA ILE A 108 6.96 -0.18 -16.53
C ILE A 108 7.06 0.79 -17.73
N GLU A 109 8.06 0.65 -18.60
CA GLU A 109 8.21 1.46 -19.80
C GLU A 109 7.06 1.21 -20.81
N ILE A 110 6.53 -0.02 -20.89
CA ILE A 110 5.31 -0.30 -21.67
C ILE A 110 4.12 0.48 -21.07
N LEU A 111 3.90 0.43 -19.74
CA LEU A 111 2.83 1.20 -19.09
C LEU A 111 2.96 2.70 -19.36
N LYS A 112 4.17 3.25 -19.26
CA LYS A 112 4.47 4.66 -19.52
C LYS A 112 4.16 5.04 -20.97
N ARG A 113 4.56 4.22 -21.95
CA ARG A 113 4.29 4.43 -23.39
C ARG A 113 2.79 4.54 -23.71
N TYR A 114 1.97 3.77 -23.00
CA TYR A 114 0.51 3.78 -23.16
C TYR A 114 -0.21 4.74 -22.21
N ASN A 115 0.52 5.62 -21.49
CA ASN A 115 -0.03 6.57 -20.52
C ASN A 115 -0.90 5.93 -19.44
N VAL A 116 -0.55 4.72 -19.00
CA VAL A 116 -1.20 4.08 -17.85
C VAL A 116 -0.74 4.78 -16.57
N GLN A 117 -1.67 5.10 -15.69
CA GLN A 117 -1.32 5.64 -14.37
C GLN A 117 -0.66 4.56 -13.52
N PHE A 118 0.54 4.81 -13.02
CA PHE A 118 1.23 3.88 -12.15
C PHE A 118 2.00 4.56 -11.03
N ASN A 119 2.25 3.82 -9.96
CA ASN A 119 3.16 4.18 -8.88
C ASN A 119 4.18 3.07 -8.65
N ILE A 120 5.32 3.44 -8.09
CA ILE A 120 6.37 2.49 -7.73
C ILE A 120 6.23 2.12 -6.25
N LEU A 121 6.16 0.81 -5.98
CA LEU A 121 6.18 0.24 -4.64
C LEU A 121 7.55 -0.34 -4.37
N THR A 122 8.28 0.27 -3.45
CA THR A 122 9.60 -0.19 -2.99
C THR A 122 9.46 -0.87 -1.64
N LEU A 123 9.74 -2.18 -1.60
CA LEU A 123 9.85 -2.90 -0.33
C LEU A 123 11.21 -2.63 0.28
N VAL A 124 11.22 -1.94 1.42
CA VAL A 124 12.46 -1.59 2.13
C VAL A 124 12.88 -2.75 3.02
N SER A 125 13.96 -3.40 2.64
CA SER A 125 14.53 -4.60 3.26
C SER A 125 16.03 -4.41 3.53
N GLN A 126 16.72 -5.44 4.04
CA GLN A 126 18.18 -5.42 4.18
C GLN A 126 18.94 -5.26 2.84
N ALA A 127 18.24 -5.35 1.70
CA ALA A 127 18.85 -5.09 0.40
C ALA A 127 19.08 -3.60 0.13
N ASN A 128 18.26 -2.72 0.73
CA ASN A 128 18.16 -1.33 0.29
C ASN A 128 17.94 -0.32 1.43
N VAL A 129 17.83 -0.74 2.68
CA VAL A 129 17.52 0.14 3.81
C VAL A 129 18.57 1.25 4.05
N ASP A 130 19.81 1.04 3.62
CA ASP A 130 20.86 2.03 3.74
C ASP A 130 21.04 2.90 2.46
N ASN A 131 20.21 2.68 1.43
CA ASN A 131 20.34 3.30 0.10
C ASN A 131 19.19 4.28 -0.24
N ALA A 132 18.57 4.94 0.74
CA ALA A 132 17.40 5.80 0.51
C ALA A 132 17.65 6.88 -0.56
N HIS A 133 18.77 7.60 -0.50
CA HIS A 133 19.16 8.61 -1.50
C HIS A 133 19.32 8.02 -2.90
N GLU A 134 20.04 6.91 -3.01
CA GLU A 134 20.31 6.26 -4.30
C GLU A 134 19.00 5.83 -4.95
N ILE A 135 18.11 5.19 -4.19
CA ILE A 135 16.81 4.71 -4.69
C ILE A 135 15.93 5.87 -5.12
N TYR A 136 15.83 6.91 -4.29
CA TYR A 136 15.02 8.08 -4.60
C TYR A 136 15.44 8.74 -5.91
N HIS A 137 16.73 9.05 -6.05
CA HIS A 137 17.27 9.67 -7.26
C HIS A 137 17.21 8.74 -8.48
N TYR A 138 17.44 7.44 -8.29
CA TYR A 138 17.27 6.46 -9.36
C TYR A 138 15.83 6.49 -9.92
N LEU A 139 14.81 6.38 -9.07
CA LEU A 139 13.40 6.40 -9.50
C LEU A 139 13.02 7.74 -10.16
N LYS A 140 13.44 8.85 -9.56
CA LYS A 140 13.20 10.19 -10.11
C LYS A 140 13.84 10.37 -11.49
N ASN A 141 15.09 9.93 -11.68
CA ASN A 141 15.82 10.02 -12.95
C ASN A 141 15.21 9.14 -14.05
N MET A 142 14.54 8.03 -13.68
CA MET A 142 13.74 7.22 -14.60
C MET A 142 12.40 7.88 -14.99
N GLY A 143 12.08 9.05 -14.40
CA GLY A 143 10.82 9.74 -14.60
C GLY A 143 9.63 9.05 -13.91
N PHE A 144 9.89 8.34 -12.84
CA PHE A 144 8.87 7.78 -11.97
C PHE A 144 8.67 8.77 -10.81
N TYR A 145 7.50 9.35 -10.71
CA TYR A 145 7.24 10.46 -9.77
C TYR A 145 6.23 10.12 -8.67
N PHE A 146 5.73 8.90 -8.62
CA PHE A 146 4.81 8.43 -7.57
C PHE A 146 5.43 7.25 -6.84
N HIS A 147 5.90 7.48 -5.61
CA HIS A 147 6.63 6.51 -4.81
C HIS A 147 5.84 6.09 -3.58
N GLN A 148 5.92 4.80 -3.24
CA GLN A 148 5.46 4.26 -1.98
C GLN A 148 6.53 3.34 -1.40
N TYR A 149 6.96 3.61 -0.18
CA TYR A 149 7.97 2.82 0.52
C TYR A 149 7.31 2.02 1.63
N ILE A 150 7.55 0.71 1.64
CA ILE A 150 6.89 -0.24 2.53
C ILE A 150 7.95 -0.95 3.37
N PRO A 151 7.93 -0.85 4.71
CA PRO A 151 8.92 -1.53 5.54
C PRO A 151 8.73 -3.05 5.51
N CYS A 152 9.78 -3.79 5.23
CA CYS A 152 9.80 -5.26 5.31
C CYS A 152 10.10 -5.66 6.74
N VAL A 153 9.09 -6.12 7.49
CA VAL A 153 9.22 -6.54 8.89
C VAL A 153 8.52 -7.86 9.08
N GLU A 154 9.29 -8.92 9.21
CA GLU A 154 8.80 -10.28 9.42
C GLU A 154 9.56 -10.94 10.56
N PHE A 155 8.87 -11.79 11.32
CA PHE A 155 9.41 -12.51 12.46
C PHE A 155 9.21 -14.02 12.29
N ASP A 156 10.14 -14.80 12.84
CA ASP A 156 9.98 -16.23 12.96
C ASP A 156 9.07 -16.61 14.16
N LYS A 157 8.82 -17.91 14.33
CA LYS A 157 8.00 -18.43 15.44
C LYS A 157 8.59 -18.14 16.83
N ASN A 158 9.89 -17.89 16.92
CA ASN A 158 10.61 -17.58 18.16
C ASN A 158 10.71 -16.07 18.41
N LYS A 159 9.96 -15.25 17.65
CA LYS A 159 9.96 -13.76 17.71
C LYS A 159 11.29 -13.12 17.27
N ASN A 160 12.16 -13.84 16.58
CA ASN A 160 13.36 -13.27 15.99
C ASN A 160 13.01 -12.61 14.67
N LEU A 161 13.59 -11.43 14.44
CA LEU A 161 13.48 -10.72 13.16
C LEU A 161 14.17 -11.54 12.06
N LEU A 162 13.46 -11.78 10.93
CA LEU A 162 14.04 -12.52 9.82
C LEU A 162 15.20 -11.75 9.15
N PRO A 163 16.20 -12.43 8.58
CA PRO A 163 17.45 -11.80 8.09
C PRO A 163 17.25 -10.71 7.02
N PHE A 164 16.17 -10.77 6.25
CA PHE A 164 15.86 -9.78 5.23
C PHE A 164 15.06 -8.59 5.76
N SER A 165 14.52 -8.70 6.97
CA SER A 165 13.68 -7.67 7.61
C SER A 165 14.53 -6.56 8.21
N ILE A 166 13.96 -5.36 8.28
CA ILE A 166 14.63 -4.17 8.80
C ILE A 166 14.30 -3.93 10.27
N LYS A 167 15.23 -3.28 10.97
CA LYS A 167 15.04 -2.82 12.35
C LYS A 167 14.36 -1.44 12.38
N ALA A 168 13.77 -1.10 13.51
CA ALA A 168 13.12 0.20 13.70
C ALA A 168 14.04 1.39 13.41
N GLU A 169 15.28 1.34 13.94
CA GLU A 169 16.24 2.43 13.76
C GLU A 169 16.68 2.58 12.31
N GLN A 170 16.77 1.47 11.58
CA GLN A 170 17.06 1.49 10.14
C GLN A 170 15.91 2.16 9.38
N TRP A 171 14.64 1.80 9.70
CA TRP A 171 13.47 2.44 9.10
C TRP A 171 13.43 3.94 9.36
N GLY A 172 13.68 4.37 10.60
CA GLY A 172 13.71 5.79 10.95
C GLY A 172 14.77 6.57 10.18
N ARG A 173 16.00 6.04 10.08
CA ARG A 173 17.06 6.66 9.27
C ARG A 173 16.73 6.67 7.78
N PHE A 174 16.21 5.56 7.24
CA PHE A 174 15.77 5.49 5.85
C PHE A 174 14.76 6.60 5.52
N MET A 175 13.74 6.76 6.36
CA MET A 175 12.70 7.78 6.16
C MET A 175 13.23 9.21 6.28
N CYS A 176 14.19 9.47 7.18
CA CYS A 176 14.85 10.78 7.27
C CYS A 176 15.67 11.08 6.02
N ASN A 177 16.52 10.15 5.58
CA ASN A 177 17.35 10.30 4.38
C ASN A 177 16.49 10.46 3.10
N LEU A 178 15.37 9.74 3.03
CA LEU A 178 14.40 9.89 1.96
C LEU A 178 13.75 11.28 1.98
N PHE A 179 13.35 11.75 3.17
CA PHE A 179 12.79 13.08 3.34
C PHE A 179 13.78 14.19 2.95
N ASP A 180 15.07 14.04 3.31
CA ASP A 180 16.13 14.97 2.94
C ASP A 180 16.37 15.01 1.41
N SER A 181 16.15 13.89 0.71
CA SER A 181 16.24 13.84 -0.76
C SER A 181 15.05 14.56 -1.43
N TRP A 182 13.88 14.51 -0.82
CA TRP A 182 12.63 15.06 -1.34
C TRP A 182 12.43 16.54 -0.97
N TYR A 183 12.76 16.92 0.26
CA TYR A 183 12.63 18.28 0.78
C TYR A 183 13.90 19.11 0.53
N PRO A 184 13.80 20.41 0.15
CA PRO A 184 12.58 21.16 -0.14
C PRO A 184 12.20 21.19 -1.63
N ASN A 185 12.99 20.56 -2.51
CA ASN A 185 12.99 20.84 -3.94
C ASN A 185 11.89 20.08 -4.71
N ASP A 186 11.50 18.90 -4.24
CA ASP A 186 10.64 17.98 -4.98
C ASP A 186 9.20 17.89 -4.45
N ILE A 187 8.86 18.69 -3.47
CA ILE A 187 7.58 18.65 -2.74
C ILE A 187 6.32 18.81 -3.62
N PHE A 188 6.44 19.39 -4.81
CA PHE A 188 5.35 19.54 -5.78
C PHE A 188 5.55 18.71 -7.06
N SER A 189 6.67 18.03 -7.20
CA SER A 189 7.02 17.30 -8.41
C SER A 189 7.08 15.78 -8.22
N VAL A 190 7.39 15.31 -7.02
CA VAL A 190 7.45 13.90 -6.68
C VAL A 190 6.53 13.61 -5.51
N SER A 191 5.55 12.75 -5.72
CA SER A 191 4.67 12.24 -4.68
C SER A 191 5.35 11.08 -3.94
N VAL A 192 5.54 11.23 -2.63
CA VAL A 192 5.94 10.17 -1.74
C VAL A 192 4.78 9.87 -0.80
N ARG A 193 4.08 8.76 -1.03
CA ARG A 193 2.83 8.40 -0.36
C ARG A 193 2.85 8.59 1.15
N ASN A 194 3.96 8.21 1.80
CA ASN A 194 4.13 8.35 3.24
C ASN A 194 4.15 9.84 3.68
N PHE A 195 4.79 10.70 2.89
CA PHE A 195 4.92 12.13 3.20
C PHE A 195 3.63 12.89 2.89
N ASP A 196 3.03 12.59 1.75
CA ASP A 196 1.76 13.20 1.33
C ASP A 196 0.65 12.88 2.33
N SER A 197 0.63 11.66 2.87
CA SER A 197 -0.36 11.25 3.89
C SER A 197 -0.19 12.00 5.22
N ILE A 198 1.04 12.31 5.60
CA ILE A 198 1.31 13.16 6.78
C ILE A 198 0.81 14.59 6.53
N LEU A 199 1.07 15.14 5.34
CA LEU A 199 0.58 16.48 4.94
C LEU A 199 -0.95 16.51 4.90
N SER A 200 -1.59 15.53 4.27
CA SER A 200 -3.05 15.39 4.22
C SER A 200 -3.65 15.37 5.62
N LYS A 201 -3.03 14.61 6.53
CA LYS A 201 -3.47 14.55 7.94
C LYS A 201 -3.29 15.88 8.67
N LYS A 202 -2.14 16.55 8.50
CA LYS A 202 -1.83 17.81 9.20
C LYS A 202 -2.65 19.00 8.67
N ILE A 203 -2.89 19.06 7.36
CA ILE A 203 -3.57 20.19 6.70
C ILE A 203 -5.10 20.01 6.71
N ASP A 204 -5.57 18.82 6.35
CA ASP A 204 -6.97 18.56 6.04
C ASP A 204 -7.64 17.61 7.06
N GLY A 205 -6.87 17.04 8.01
CA GLY A 205 -7.36 16.05 8.99
C GLY A 205 -7.68 14.69 8.38
N ILE A 206 -7.34 14.46 7.10
CA ILE A 206 -7.69 13.24 6.35
C ILE A 206 -6.66 12.14 6.59
N ASN A 207 -7.14 10.92 6.87
CA ASN A 207 -6.30 9.71 6.87
C ASN A 207 -6.54 8.96 5.57
N ASP A 208 -5.61 9.03 4.65
CA ASP A 208 -5.69 8.38 3.33
C ASP A 208 -4.87 7.09 3.23
N ILE A 209 -4.17 6.71 4.31
CA ILE A 209 -3.54 5.40 4.48
C ILE A 209 -4.00 4.73 5.80
N CYS A 210 -4.22 3.42 5.74
CA CYS A 210 -4.80 2.66 6.85
C CYS A 210 -3.93 2.69 8.13
N VAL A 211 -2.60 2.80 7.99
CA VAL A 211 -1.68 2.83 9.15
C VAL A 211 -1.89 4.05 10.05
N MET A 212 -2.36 5.17 9.50
CA MET A 212 -2.66 6.40 10.24
C MET A 212 -4.11 6.45 10.75
N GLY A 213 -4.94 5.49 10.36
CA GLY A 213 -6.33 5.38 10.80
C GLY A 213 -6.46 4.77 12.18
N LYS A 214 -7.61 5.02 12.84
CA LYS A 214 -7.93 4.52 14.18
C LYS A 214 -8.79 3.24 14.16
N ASN A 215 -9.06 2.67 12.97
CA ASN A 215 -9.86 1.46 12.78
C ASN A 215 -9.35 0.68 11.57
N CYS A 216 -9.33 -0.66 11.64
CA CYS A 216 -8.90 -1.54 10.55
C CYS A 216 -10.07 -2.12 9.72
N CYS A 217 -11.32 -1.69 9.93
CA CYS A 217 -12.43 -1.99 9.03
C CYS A 217 -12.37 -1.07 7.79
N GLN A 218 -11.38 -1.30 6.91
CA GLN A 218 -11.13 -0.44 5.76
C GLN A 218 -11.52 -1.11 4.42
N TYR A 219 -11.37 -2.41 4.32
CA TYR A 219 -11.63 -3.21 3.13
C TYR A 219 -11.75 -4.68 3.48
N PHE A 220 -12.17 -5.48 2.53
CA PHE A 220 -12.14 -6.93 2.61
C PHE A 220 -11.10 -7.51 1.65
N VAL A 221 -10.51 -8.62 2.02
CA VAL A 221 -9.68 -9.44 1.16
C VAL A 221 -10.47 -10.66 0.74
N VAL A 222 -10.55 -10.91 -0.55
CA VAL A 222 -11.22 -12.09 -1.12
C VAL A 222 -10.17 -12.99 -1.74
N GLU A 223 -9.98 -14.15 -1.16
CA GLU A 223 -9.04 -15.16 -1.63
C GLU A 223 -9.56 -15.92 -2.86
N TYR A 224 -8.66 -16.63 -3.56
CA TYR A 224 -8.97 -17.36 -4.79
C TYR A 224 -10.07 -18.42 -4.64
N ASN A 225 -10.27 -18.95 -3.43
CA ASN A 225 -11.33 -19.91 -3.09
C ASN A 225 -12.65 -19.24 -2.67
N GLY A 226 -12.70 -17.91 -2.66
CA GLY A 226 -13.84 -17.11 -2.24
C GLY A 226 -13.92 -16.79 -0.75
N ASP A 227 -12.98 -17.25 0.05
CA ASP A 227 -12.90 -16.92 1.47
C ASP A 227 -12.57 -15.44 1.67
N ILE A 228 -13.19 -14.82 2.68
CA ILE A 228 -13.09 -13.39 2.95
C ILE A 228 -12.44 -13.14 4.29
N TYR A 229 -11.51 -12.18 4.29
CA TYR A 229 -10.72 -11.79 5.46
C TYR A 229 -10.71 -10.27 5.65
N PRO A 230 -10.42 -9.78 6.88
CA PRO A 230 -10.48 -8.36 7.21
C PRO A 230 -9.27 -7.56 6.72
N CYS A 231 -8.15 -8.21 6.39
CA CYS A 231 -6.89 -7.57 5.97
C CYS A 231 -5.97 -8.58 5.30
N ASP A 232 -5.19 -8.14 4.31
CA ASP A 232 -4.21 -8.93 3.57
C ASP A 232 -3.03 -9.44 4.42
N PHE A 233 -2.72 -8.77 5.54
CA PHE A 233 -1.75 -9.26 6.52
C PHE A 233 -2.33 -10.29 7.51
N PHE A 234 -3.63 -10.51 7.50
CA PHE A 234 -4.34 -11.37 8.45
C PHE A 234 -5.25 -12.39 7.75
N VAL A 235 -4.70 -13.03 6.71
CA VAL A 235 -5.34 -14.15 6.01
C VAL A 235 -5.10 -15.43 6.81
N GLU A 236 -5.80 -15.54 7.93
CA GLU A 236 -5.69 -16.65 8.88
C GLU A 236 -7.06 -17.29 9.12
N LYS A 237 -7.11 -18.63 9.20
CA LYS A 237 -8.37 -19.39 9.32
C LYS A 237 -9.32 -18.87 10.41
N GLN A 238 -8.79 -18.48 11.56
CA GLN A 238 -9.57 -17.94 12.68
C GLN A 238 -10.13 -16.54 12.45
N LEU A 239 -9.62 -15.81 11.43
CA LEU A 239 -10.07 -14.47 11.07
C LEU A 239 -10.94 -14.45 9.81
N LYS A 240 -11.29 -15.63 9.29
CA LYS A 240 -12.21 -15.75 8.16
C LYS A 240 -13.59 -15.19 8.55
N LEU A 241 -14.08 -14.26 7.74
CA LEU A 241 -15.36 -13.57 7.95
C LEU A 241 -16.53 -14.30 7.26
N GLY A 242 -16.25 -15.00 6.17
CA GLY A 242 -17.23 -15.70 5.38
C GLY A 242 -16.68 -16.20 4.06
N ASN A 243 -17.55 -16.56 3.13
CA ASN A 243 -17.19 -16.93 1.76
C ASN A 243 -18.13 -16.23 0.80
N ILE A 244 -17.63 -15.64 -0.29
CA ILE A 244 -18.42 -14.88 -1.27
C ILE A 244 -19.52 -15.71 -1.93
N MET A 245 -19.40 -17.03 -1.89
CA MET A 245 -20.42 -17.93 -2.46
C MET A 245 -21.63 -18.10 -1.53
N GLU A 246 -21.50 -17.82 -0.24
CA GLU A 246 -22.47 -18.14 0.80
C GLU A 246 -22.93 -16.92 1.59
N THR A 247 -22.01 -16.00 1.92
CA THR A 247 -22.23 -14.87 2.83
C THR A 247 -22.43 -13.57 2.04
N SER A 248 -23.40 -12.75 2.43
CA SER A 248 -23.63 -11.43 1.82
C SER A 248 -22.62 -10.37 2.31
N TRP A 249 -22.47 -9.28 1.55
CA TRP A 249 -21.61 -8.16 1.95
C TRP A 249 -22.12 -7.48 3.22
N GLU A 250 -23.42 -7.37 3.39
CA GLU A 250 -24.08 -6.80 4.57
C GLU A 250 -23.78 -7.62 5.81
N GLU A 251 -23.94 -8.95 5.75
CA GLU A 251 -23.60 -9.85 6.87
C GLU A 251 -22.13 -9.72 7.28
N MET A 252 -21.23 -9.55 6.30
CA MET A 252 -19.80 -9.38 6.60
C MET A 252 -19.48 -8.02 7.20
N LEU A 253 -20.11 -6.95 6.68
CA LEU A 253 -19.94 -5.58 7.21
C LEU A 253 -20.46 -5.49 8.65
N ASP A 254 -21.57 -6.12 8.95
CA ASP A 254 -22.21 -6.12 10.28
C ASP A 254 -21.62 -7.17 11.23
N SER A 255 -20.67 -7.99 10.73
CA SER A 255 -20.07 -9.06 11.50
C SER A 255 -19.39 -8.55 12.77
N PRO A 256 -19.77 -9.09 13.96
CA PRO A 256 -19.07 -8.79 15.21
C PRO A 256 -17.56 -9.10 15.14
N ALA A 257 -17.18 -10.13 14.38
CA ALA A 257 -15.77 -10.49 14.17
C ALA A 257 -15.02 -9.40 13.42
N TYR A 258 -15.61 -8.82 12.36
CA TYR A 258 -15.02 -7.72 11.60
C TYR A 258 -14.86 -6.47 12.46
N HIS A 259 -15.91 -6.08 13.18
CA HIS A 259 -15.87 -4.92 14.09
C HIS A 259 -14.86 -5.10 15.22
N LYS A 260 -14.80 -6.30 15.83
CA LYS A 260 -13.79 -6.63 16.84
C LYS A 260 -12.37 -6.53 16.27
N PHE A 261 -12.13 -7.05 15.06
CA PHE A 261 -10.83 -6.90 14.39
C PHE A 261 -10.48 -5.43 14.18
N GLY A 262 -11.37 -4.64 13.62
CA GLY A 262 -11.14 -3.22 13.35
C GLY A 262 -10.87 -2.40 14.63
N ALA A 263 -11.62 -2.67 15.69
CA ALA A 263 -11.49 -1.98 16.98
C ALA A 263 -10.14 -2.22 17.66
N GLN A 264 -9.48 -3.34 17.40
CA GLN A 264 -8.13 -3.65 17.93
C GLN A 264 -7.10 -2.56 17.60
N LYS A 265 -7.32 -1.81 16.53
CA LYS A 265 -6.45 -0.69 16.13
C LYS A 265 -6.35 0.39 17.20
N LYS A 266 -7.42 0.62 17.97
CA LYS A 266 -7.46 1.59 19.10
C LYS A 266 -6.95 1.04 20.41
N LEU A 267 -6.64 -0.25 20.51
CA LEU A 267 -6.07 -0.83 21.71
C LEU A 267 -4.57 -0.50 21.77
N TRP A 268 -4.26 0.74 22.09
CA TRP A 268 -2.90 1.22 22.14
C TRP A 268 -2.16 0.77 23.39
N ASN A 269 -0.83 0.69 23.28
CA ASN A 269 0.02 0.55 24.46
C ASN A 269 -0.07 1.82 25.32
N GLU A 270 0.07 1.68 26.63
CA GLU A 270 0.05 2.79 27.57
C GLU A 270 1.04 3.91 27.16
N LYS A 271 2.23 3.56 26.69
CA LYS A 271 3.22 4.52 26.18
C LYS A 271 2.76 5.32 24.96
N CYS A 272 1.74 4.87 24.24
CA CYS A 272 1.16 5.62 23.12
C CYS A 272 0.24 6.74 23.62
N SER A 273 -0.42 6.57 24.76
CA SER A 273 -1.40 7.54 25.29
C SER A 273 -0.79 8.91 25.62
N THR A 274 0.51 8.92 25.93
CA THR A 274 1.28 10.16 26.23
C THR A 274 2.25 10.55 25.11
N CYS A 275 2.11 9.95 23.91
CA CYS A 275 3.02 10.18 22.81
C CYS A 275 2.54 11.33 21.93
N ASP A 276 3.36 12.37 21.74
CA ASP A 276 3.08 13.53 20.89
C ASP A 276 2.78 13.19 19.43
N HIS A 277 3.19 11.99 18.99
CA HIS A 277 3.01 11.52 17.60
C HIS A 277 1.80 10.60 17.42
N LEU A 278 0.98 10.37 18.45
CA LEU A 278 -0.14 9.42 18.37
C LEU A 278 -1.13 9.80 17.26
N GLU A 279 -1.39 11.09 17.05
CA GLU A 279 -2.30 11.56 16.00
C GLU A 279 -1.80 11.19 14.56
N LEU A 280 -0.51 11.17 14.33
CA LEU A 280 0.08 10.76 13.04
C LEU A 280 0.31 9.26 12.96
N CYS A 281 0.81 8.65 14.06
CA CYS A 281 1.19 7.24 14.08
C CYS A 281 -0.02 6.30 14.24
N ALA A 282 -1.05 6.71 15.00
CA ALA A 282 -2.20 5.88 15.40
C ALA A 282 -1.80 4.49 15.91
N GLY A 283 -0.63 4.39 16.58
CA GLY A 283 -0.07 3.15 17.09
C GLY A 283 0.51 2.22 16.01
N ASP A 284 0.65 2.70 14.77
CA ASP A 284 1.13 1.95 13.59
C ASP A 284 0.25 0.73 13.21
N CYS A 285 0.62 -0.04 12.20
CA CYS A 285 -0.11 -1.20 11.71
C CYS A 285 -0.24 -2.30 12.77
N LEU A 286 -1.40 -2.95 12.83
CA LEU A 286 -1.60 -4.13 13.70
C LEU A 286 -0.58 -5.23 13.42
N LYS A 287 -0.19 -5.45 12.16
CA LYS A 287 0.87 -6.41 11.79
C LYS A 287 2.15 -6.17 12.59
N ASN A 288 2.57 -4.91 12.70
CA ASN A 288 3.80 -4.55 13.40
C ASN A 288 3.68 -4.57 14.94
N ARG A 289 2.46 -4.73 15.47
CA ARG A 289 2.17 -4.90 16.89
C ARG A 289 1.93 -6.35 17.28
N MET A 290 1.19 -7.08 16.44
CA MET A 290 0.71 -8.44 16.74
C MET A 290 1.67 -9.55 16.26
N TYR A 291 2.88 -9.20 15.82
CA TYR A 291 3.86 -10.19 15.39
C TYR A 291 4.10 -11.26 16.46
N ALA A 292 4.31 -12.49 16.01
CA ALA A 292 4.55 -13.65 16.88
C ALA A 292 3.51 -13.77 18.02
N GLN A 293 2.23 -13.57 17.67
CA GLN A 293 1.07 -13.68 18.59
C GLN A 293 1.07 -12.68 19.76
N ASN A 294 1.78 -11.58 19.66
CA ASN A 294 1.67 -10.50 20.63
C ASN A 294 0.26 -9.89 20.59
N PRO A 295 -0.26 -9.40 21.72
CA PRO A 295 -1.58 -8.75 21.75
C PRO A 295 -1.57 -7.41 21.02
N PRO A 296 -2.75 -6.91 20.56
CA PRO A 296 -2.86 -5.64 19.85
C PRO A 296 -2.40 -4.42 20.65
N GLN A 297 -2.32 -4.51 21.99
CA GLN A 297 -1.77 -3.49 22.87
C GLN A 297 -0.23 -3.43 22.87
N ASN A 298 0.44 -4.33 22.18
CA ASN A 298 1.89 -4.28 22.09
C ASN A 298 2.37 -3.03 21.34
N ILE A 299 3.56 -2.55 21.68
CA ILE A 299 4.20 -1.48 20.92
C ILE A 299 4.60 -2.01 19.55
N SER A 300 4.39 -1.20 18.52
CA SER A 300 4.89 -1.50 17.18
C SER A 300 6.40 -1.75 17.19
N SER A 301 6.82 -2.80 16.49
CA SER A 301 8.24 -3.09 16.27
C SER A 301 8.99 -1.94 15.58
N LEU A 302 8.28 -1.04 14.89
CA LEU A 302 8.85 0.14 14.22
C LEU A 302 8.79 1.41 15.06
N CYS A 303 8.20 1.39 16.27
CA CYS A 303 7.94 2.57 17.08
C CYS A 303 9.18 3.47 17.30
N PRO A 304 10.38 2.97 17.68
CA PRO A 304 11.54 3.82 17.87
C PRO A 304 11.93 4.59 16.60
N GLY A 305 11.88 3.94 15.45
CA GLY A 305 12.20 4.56 14.15
C GLY A 305 11.17 5.59 13.72
N LEU A 306 9.88 5.31 13.91
CA LEU A 306 8.80 6.25 13.63
C LEU A 306 8.92 7.51 14.49
N LYS A 307 9.15 7.36 15.80
CA LYS A 307 9.39 8.50 16.70
C LYS A 307 10.60 9.33 16.27
N PHE A 308 11.69 8.67 15.93
CA PHE A 308 12.89 9.34 15.41
C PHE A 308 12.57 10.16 14.16
N PHE A 309 11.92 9.56 13.17
CA PHE A 309 11.53 10.24 11.94
C PHE A 309 10.63 11.45 12.20
N PHE A 310 9.56 11.29 12.97
CA PHE A 310 8.64 12.40 13.27
C PHE A 310 9.34 13.54 14.01
N ASN A 311 10.21 13.25 14.96
CA ASN A 311 10.97 14.28 15.67
C ASN A 311 11.92 15.04 14.74
N GLN A 312 12.64 14.33 13.85
CA GLN A 312 13.60 14.94 12.93
C GLN A 312 12.94 15.80 11.83
N THR A 313 11.69 15.53 11.52
CA THR A 313 10.99 16.20 10.40
C THR A 313 9.89 17.18 10.84
N LYS A 314 9.57 17.25 12.13
CA LYS A 314 8.45 18.03 12.67
C LYS A 314 8.41 19.47 12.16
N ASP A 315 9.47 20.22 12.38
CA ASP A 315 9.51 21.67 12.05
C ASP A 315 9.43 21.89 10.53
N ARG A 316 10.07 21.02 9.75
CA ARG A 316 10.00 21.08 8.29
C ARG A 316 8.60 20.77 7.76
N TYR A 317 7.85 19.87 8.39
CA TYR A 317 6.45 19.64 8.06
C TYR A 317 5.56 20.84 8.42
N GLU A 318 5.84 21.55 9.50
CA GLU A 318 5.10 22.76 9.87
C GLU A 318 5.29 23.85 8.80
N ILE A 319 6.54 24.10 8.40
CA ILE A 319 6.84 25.03 7.28
C ILE A 319 6.15 24.60 5.98
N LEU A 320 6.13 23.31 5.65
CA LEU A 320 5.44 22.81 4.45
C LEU A 320 3.93 23.02 4.51
N CYS A 321 3.30 22.74 5.64
CA CYS A 321 1.87 22.95 5.83
C CYS A 321 1.50 24.41 5.59
N GLU A 322 2.23 25.34 6.19
CA GLU A 322 2.03 26.79 5.98
C GLU A 322 2.21 27.19 4.51
N LYS A 323 3.26 26.69 3.86
CA LYS A 323 3.53 26.97 2.44
C LYS A 323 2.38 26.48 1.55
N ILE A 324 1.91 25.25 1.74
CA ILE A 324 0.81 24.67 0.96
C ILE A 324 -0.51 25.41 1.21
N GLN A 325 -0.82 25.74 2.47
CA GLN A 325 -2.03 26.49 2.82
C GLN A 325 -2.02 27.89 2.21
N ASN A 326 -0.88 28.58 2.23
CA ASN A 326 -0.72 29.89 1.62
C ASN A 326 -0.84 29.85 0.08
N GLN A 327 -0.36 28.80 -0.56
CA GLN A 327 -0.54 28.58 -1.99
C GLN A 327 -2.01 28.35 -2.34
N ARG A 328 -2.72 27.49 -1.61
CA ARG A 328 -4.16 27.23 -1.80
C ARG A 328 -5.02 28.51 -1.66
N LYS A 329 -4.66 29.40 -0.73
CA LYS A 329 -5.36 30.72 -0.56
C LYS A 329 -5.17 31.67 -1.73
N LYS A 330 -4.07 31.54 -2.48
CA LYS A 330 -3.79 32.37 -3.65
C LYS A 330 -4.48 31.91 -4.92
N GLU A 331 -4.86 30.61 -4.95
CA GLU A 331 -5.53 29.96 -6.08
C GLU A 331 -7.08 30.03 -5.98
N GLN A 332 -7.60 30.45 -4.82
CA GLN A 332 -9.03 30.74 -4.58
C GLN A 332 -9.37 32.21 -4.87
#